data_d7744e4fa8d8d65e3fe3a1783962d893
#
_entry.id   d7744e4fa8d8d65e3fe3a1783962d893
#
_cell.length_a   1.000
_cell.length_b   1.000
_cell.length_c   1.000
_cell.angle_alpha   90.00
_cell.angle_beta   90.00
_cell.angle_gamma   90.00
#
_symmetry.space_group_name_H-M   'P 1'
#
loop_
_entity.id
_entity.type
_entity.pdbx_description
1 polymer ?
#
loop_
_entity_poly.entity_id
_entity_poly.type
_entity_poly.pdbx_seq_one_letter_code
_entity_poly.pdbx_strand_id
1 'polypeptide(L)'
;GLTIYRGWMMKPGLYRSFYEKLEEKGIILINTPEEYERYHLFPGWYEDFKDDTPKSVWEEQGSVESALLLTRGLEGSCIVKDFVKSRKHEWYDACFINNIADKANAKRIIKNFVERQDSNLVGGVVLRHFEKLKSVGFHEKSGMPISEEYRVFVFAGRIMIIDNYWQENQKISFSSEEYRWIEASVKKLKSNFVTMDLARCEDGRLIIMELGDGQVSGLQQIKPAHFYKALKTERG
;
A
#
# COMPACT_ATOMS: atom_id res chain seq x y z
N GLY A 1 14.63 8.32 -23.80
CA GLY A 1 14.09 7.10 -23.17
C GLY A 1 13.35 7.43 -21.88
N LEU A 2 12.56 6.47 -21.35
CA LEU A 2 11.83 6.67 -20.11
C LEU A 2 12.77 6.86 -18.91
N THR A 3 12.45 7.81 -18.05
CA THR A 3 13.19 8.15 -16.84
C THR A 3 12.46 7.65 -15.60
N ILE A 4 13.18 7.20 -14.59
CA ILE A 4 12.61 6.77 -13.31
C ILE A 4 12.93 7.82 -12.26
N TYR A 5 11.91 8.42 -11.69
CA TYR A 5 12.03 9.22 -10.49
C TYR A 5 12.26 8.30 -9.28
N ARG A 6 13.22 8.62 -8.45
CA ARG A 6 13.41 7.93 -7.15
C ARG A 6 13.51 8.98 -6.06
N GLY A 7 12.38 9.28 -5.44
CA GLY A 7 12.30 10.31 -4.41
C GLY A 7 11.11 10.12 -3.48
N TRP A 8 10.75 11.20 -2.80
CA TRP A 8 9.63 11.19 -1.87
C TRP A 8 8.30 11.18 -2.60
N MET A 9 7.28 10.58 -1.99
CA MET A 9 5.92 10.56 -2.52
C MET A 9 5.34 11.99 -2.60
N MET A 10 4.55 12.24 -3.62
CA MET A 10 3.91 13.53 -3.89
C MET A 10 2.40 13.37 -3.91
N LYS A 11 1.66 14.41 -3.56
CA LYS A 11 0.21 14.46 -3.86
C LYS A 11 0.03 14.41 -5.38
N PRO A 12 -1.03 13.77 -5.91
CA PRO A 12 -1.20 13.58 -7.37
C PRO A 12 -1.07 14.86 -8.20
N GLY A 13 -1.68 15.97 -7.77
CA GLY A 13 -1.56 17.25 -8.47
C GLY A 13 -0.11 17.78 -8.54
N LEU A 14 0.69 17.57 -7.48
CA LEU A 14 2.10 17.95 -7.49
C LEU A 14 2.91 17.05 -8.44
N TYR A 15 2.62 15.73 -8.45
CA TYR A 15 3.27 14.82 -9.39
C TYR A 15 2.94 15.17 -10.83
N ARG A 16 1.69 15.53 -11.14
CA ARG A 16 1.28 16.01 -12.48
C ARG A 16 2.08 17.22 -12.91
N SER A 17 2.13 18.26 -12.07
CA SER A 17 2.91 19.48 -12.38
C SER A 17 4.40 19.20 -12.52
N PHE A 18 4.95 18.25 -11.76
CA PHE A 18 6.33 17.82 -11.87
C PHE A 18 6.58 17.08 -13.20
N TYR A 19 5.68 16.15 -13.57
CA TYR A 19 5.72 15.40 -14.82
C TYR A 19 5.72 16.34 -16.02
N GLU A 20 4.76 17.27 -16.10
CA GLU A 20 4.60 18.24 -17.18
C GLU A 20 5.86 19.11 -17.37
N LYS A 21 6.42 19.61 -16.27
CA LYS A 21 7.67 20.41 -16.32
C LYS A 21 8.90 19.61 -16.76
N LEU A 22 8.95 18.32 -16.49
CA LEU A 22 10.00 17.46 -17.01
C LEU A 22 9.79 17.15 -18.50
N GLU A 23 8.56 16.92 -18.91
CA GLU A 23 8.18 16.66 -20.30
C GLU A 23 8.53 17.85 -21.20
N GLU A 24 8.28 19.10 -20.76
CA GLU A 24 8.71 20.33 -21.45
C GLU A 24 10.23 20.37 -21.71
N LYS A 25 11.01 19.63 -20.88
CA LYS A 25 12.48 19.50 -21.05
C LYS A 25 12.89 18.22 -21.78
N GLY A 26 11.94 17.49 -22.36
CA GLY A 26 12.19 16.22 -23.05
C GLY A 26 12.48 15.04 -22.15
N ILE A 27 12.16 15.14 -20.83
CA ILE A 27 12.33 14.07 -19.85
C ILE A 27 10.97 13.44 -19.60
N ILE A 28 10.78 12.18 -20.01
CA ILE A 28 9.54 11.43 -19.84
C ILE A 28 9.70 10.48 -18.67
N LEU A 29 8.86 10.62 -17.64
CA LEU A 29 8.83 9.67 -16.53
C LEU A 29 8.14 8.37 -16.93
N ILE A 30 8.53 7.28 -16.28
CA ILE A 30 8.06 5.92 -16.61
C ILE A 30 6.57 5.72 -16.37
N ASN A 31 6.02 6.36 -15.35
CA ASN A 31 4.59 6.34 -15.04
C ASN A 31 3.99 7.71 -15.36
N THR A 32 2.86 7.72 -16.05
CA THR A 32 2.09 8.94 -16.30
C THR A 32 1.45 9.47 -15.01
N PRO A 33 0.94 10.71 -14.96
CA PRO A 33 0.20 11.20 -13.81
C PRO A 33 -1.01 10.33 -13.42
N GLU A 34 -1.72 9.76 -14.40
CA GLU A 34 -2.87 8.88 -14.19
C GLU A 34 -2.43 7.52 -13.60
N GLU A 35 -1.33 6.95 -14.10
CA GLU A 35 -0.74 5.72 -13.58
C GLU A 35 -0.24 5.91 -12.15
N TYR A 36 0.44 7.05 -11.87
CA TYR A 36 0.87 7.42 -10.53
C TYR A 36 -0.31 7.50 -9.57
N GLU A 37 -1.33 8.30 -9.89
CA GLU A 37 -2.52 8.49 -9.06
C GLU A 37 -3.23 7.18 -8.79
N ARG A 38 -3.40 6.34 -9.82
CA ARG A 38 -4.07 5.03 -9.71
C ARG A 38 -3.46 4.15 -8.64
N TYR A 39 -2.14 4.06 -8.54
CA TYR A 39 -1.48 3.17 -7.58
C TYR A 39 -1.02 3.90 -6.32
N HIS A 40 -0.98 5.22 -6.33
CA HIS A 40 -0.69 6.01 -5.14
C HIS A 40 -1.89 6.13 -4.20
N LEU A 41 -3.11 6.22 -4.76
CA LEU A 41 -4.34 6.34 -3.99
C LEU A 41 -5.08 5.00 -3.91
N PHE A 42 -5.46 4.60 -2.69
CA PHE A 42 -6.13 3.34 -2.41
C PHE A 42 -7.36 3.06 -3.30
N PRO A 43 -8.32 4.00 -3.51
CA PRO A 43 -9.49 3.74 -4.36
C PRO A 43 -9.14 3.42 -5.81
N GLY A 44 -8.02 3.93 -6.31
CA GLY A 44 -7.64 3.80 -7.73
C GLY A 44 -7.38 2.36 -8.19
N TRP A 45 -7.00 1.48 -7.30
CA TRP A 45 -6.67 0.08 -7.60
C TRP A 45 -7.59 -0.95 -6.91
N TYR A 46 -8.38 -0.54 -5.92
CA TYR A 46 -9.14 -1.47 -5.08
C TYR A 46 -10.07 -2.37 -5.88
N GLU A 47 -10.85 -1.85 -6.81
CA GLU A 47 -11.82 -2.62 -7.59
C GLU A 47 -11.17 -3.70 -8.48
N ASP A 48 -9.96 -3.46 -8.97
CA ASP A 48 -9.22 -4.44 -9.78
C ASP A 48 -8.74 -5.64 -8.92
N PHE A 49 -8.64 -5.47 -7.58
CA PHE A 49 -8.05 -6.45 -6.65
C PHE A 49 -8.92 -6.75 -5.41
N LYS A 50 -10.19 -6.38 -5.41
CA LYS A 50 -11.08 -6.47 -4.24
C LYS A 50 -11.25 -7.89 -3.68
N ASP A 51 -11.10 -8.91 -4.52
CA ASP A 51 -11.20 -10.31 -4.12
C ASP A 51 -9.87 -10.85 -3.55
N ASP A 52 -8.78 -10.14 -3.79
CA ASP A 52 -7.42 -10.50 -3.40
C ASP A 52 -6.89 -9.62 -2.24
N THR A 53 -7.68 -8.64 -1.75
CA THR A 53 -7.29 -7.67 -0.72
C THR A 53 -8.36 -7.57 0.38
N PRO A 54 -8.02 -7.17 1.62
CA PRO A 54 -9.02 -7.05 2.67
C PRO A 54 -10.17 -6.12 2.31
N LYS A 55 -11.41 -6.54 2.63
CA LYS A 55 -12.62 -5.75 2.39
C LYS A 55 -12.44 -4.34 2.97
N SER A 56 -12.71 -3.35 2.16
CA SER A 56 -12.54 -1.93 2.52
C SER A 56 -13.72 -1.11 2.05
N VAL A 57 -14.02 -0.07 2.81
CA VAL A 57 -14.98 0.98 2.47
C VAL A 57 -14.33 2.33 2.74
N TRP A 58 -14.70 3.36 1.96
CA TRP A 58 -14.10 4.69 2.13
C TRP A 58 -15.10 5.81 1.84
N GLU A 59 -14.72 6.99 2.23
CA GLU A 59 -15.38 8.25 1.93
C GLU A 59 -14.32 9.27 1.46
N GLU A 60 -14.75 10.33 0.80
CA GLU A 60 -13.85 11.29 0.12
C GLU A 60 -13.82 12.67 0.77
N GLN A 61 -14.54 12.86 1.88
CA GLN A 61 -14.64 14.15 2.57
C GLN A 61 -13.55 14.36 3.61
N GLY A 62 -12.90 13.27 4.06
CA GLY A 62 -11.89 13.32 5.12
C GLY A 62 -12.46 13.72 6.48
N SER A 63 -13.76 13.51 6.71
CA SER A 63 -14.44 13.92 7.95
C SER A 63 -14.76 12.76 8.87
N VAL A 64 -14.77 13.04 10.18
CA VAL A 64 -15.14 12.04 11.21
C VAL A 64 -16.58 11.56 11.01
N GLU A 65 -17.49 12.47 10.70
CA GLU A 65 -18.91 12.19 10.52
C GLU A 65 -19.15 11.24 9.35
N SER A 66 -18.53 11.53 8.20
CA SER A 66 -18.62 10.68 7.00
C SER A 66 -17.98 9.32 7.22
N ALA A 67 -16.81 9.29 7.85
CA ALA A 67 -16.12 8.04 8.19
C ALA A 67 -16.91 7.14 9.15
N LEU A 68 -17.68 7.73 10.09
CA LEU A 68 -18.54 6.97 10.98
C LEU A 68 -19.70 6.27 10.25
N LEU A 69 -20.16 6.79 9.13
CA LEU A 69 -21.20 6.14 8.32
C LEU A 69 -20.68 4.83 7.70
N LEU A 70 -19.38 4.77 7.38
CA LEU A 70 -18.74 3.58 6.82
C LEU A 70 -18.77 2.37 7.77
N THR A 71 -18.86 2.61 9.08
CA THR A 71 -18.90 1.53 10.09
C THR A 71 -20.07 0.56 9.92
N ARG A 72 -21.07 0.92 9.10
CA ARG A 72 -22.22 0.07 8.76
C ARG A 72 -21.89 -1.00 7.70
N GLY A 73 -20.83 -0.78 6.93
CA GLY A 73 -20.40 -1.66 5.83
C GLY A 73 -19.39 -2.74 6.24
N LEU A 74 -18.96 -2.74 7.52
CA LEU A 74 -17.94 -3.62 8.05
C LEU A 74 -18.34 -4.26 9.38
N GLU A 75 -17.73 -5.39 9.68
CA GLU A 75 -17.88 -6.12 10.94
C GLU A 75 -16.51 -6.47 11.50
N GLY A 76 -16.44 -6.77 12.81
CA GLY A 76 -15.22 -7.18 13.48
C GLY A 76 -14.18 -6.07 13.62
N SER A 77 -12.92 -6.45 13.53
CA SER A 77 -11.79 -5.53 13.69
C SER A 77 -11.45 -4.83 12.37
N CYS A 78 -11.02 -3.56 12.46
CA CYS A 78 -10.71 -2.74 11.28
C CYS A 78 -9.45 -1.89 11.50
N ILE A 79 -8.83 -1.49 10.39
CA ILE A 79 -7.79 -0.46 10.35
C ILE A 79 -8.39 0.81 9.76
N VAL A 80 -8.08 1.95 10.38
CA VAL A 80 -8.34 3.28 9.79
C VAL A 80 -7.08 3.80 9.11
N LYS A 81 -7.22 4.31 7.89
CA LYS A 81 -6.18 4.95 7.11
C LYS A 81 -6.76 6.04 6.20
N ASP A 82 -5.91 6.90 5.65
CA ASP A 82 -6.30 7.69 4.47
C ASP A 82 -6.02 6.90 3.17
N PHE A 83 -6.14 7.53 2.03
CA PHE A 83 -5.93 6.85 0.75
C PHE A 83 -4.48 6.40 0.52
N VAL A 84 -3.52 6.84 1.33
CA VAL A 84 -2.10 6.54 1.19
C VAL A 84 -1.51 5.90 2.45
N LYS A 85 -1.82 6.45 3.64
CA LYS A 85 -1.13 6.10 4.89
C LYS A 85 -2.09 5.74 6.02
N SER A 86 -1.59 4.94 6.95
CA SER A 86 -2.18 4.72 8.27
C SER A 86 -1.22 5.22 9.36
N ARG A 87 -1.72 5.37 10.58
CA ARG A 87 -0.91 5.75 11.75
C ARG A 87 -0.46 4.51 12.54
N LYS A 88 0.18 3.55 11.88
CA LYS A 88 0.61 2.28 12.50
C LYS A 88 1.48 2.47 13.75
N HIS A 89 2.22 3.59 13.84
CA HIS A 89 3.01 3.94 15.02
C HIS A 89 2.17 4.34 16.25
N GLU A 90 0.87 4.60 16.06
CA GLU A 90 -0.12 4.89 17.10
C GLU A 90 -1.22 3.82 17.08
N TRP A 91 -0.83 2.55 17.07
CA TRP A 91 -1.65 1.40 16.77
C TRP A 91 -3.02 1.40 17.47
N TYR A 92 -3.05 1.50 18.79
CA TYR A 92 -4.29 1.44 19.57
C TYR A 92 -5.02 2.78 19.72
N ASP A 93 -4.39 3.89 19.32
CA ASP A 93 -4.96 5.21 19.49
C ASP A 93 -5.56 5.80 18.22
N ALA A 94 -4.95 5.55 17.05
CA ALA A 94 -5.32 6.21 15.81
C ALA A 94 -5.17 5.27 14.57
N CYS A 95 -5.20 3.94 14.76
CA CYS A 95 -5.07 3.01 13.64
C CYS A 95 -6.00 1.80 13.77
N PHE A 96 -5.93 1.03 14.85
CA PHE A 96 -6.63 -0.24 15.01
C PHE A 96 -7.92 -0.09 15.82
N ILE A 97 -9.03 -0.53 15.25
CA ILE A 97 -10.35 -0.60 15.87
C ILE A 97 -10.63 -2.08 16.15
N ASN A 98 -10.61 -2.47 17.42
CA ASN A 98 -10.78 -3.86 17.82
C ASN A 98 -12.15 -4.46 17.46
N ASN A 99 -13.21 -3.65 17.56
CA ASN A 99 -14.56 -4.04 17.13
C ASN A 99 -15.31 -2.80 16.63
N ILE A 100 -15.65 -2.80 15.35
CA ILE A 100 -16.38 -1.69 14.71
C ILE A 100 -17.80 -1.50 15.25
N ALA A 101 -18.37 -2.52 15.91
CA ALA A 101 -19.67 -2.43 16.57
C ALA A 101 -19.61 -1.60 17.87
N ASP A 102 -18.46 -1.49 18.52
CA ASP A 102 -18.22 -0.53 19.61
C ASP A 102 -18.09 0.88 19.03
N LYS A 103 -19.24 1.55 18.90
CA LYS A 103 -19.33 2.87 18.27
C LYS A 103 -18.54 3.95 19.01
N ALA A 104 -18.43 3.84 20.35
CA ALA A 104 -17.67 4.80 21.15
C ALA A 104 -16.18 4.70 20.86
N ASN A 105 -15.63 3.48 20.88
CA ASN A 105 -14.22 3.23 20.57
C ASN A 105 -13.91 3.52 19.09
N ALA A 106 -14.76 3.10 18.15
CA ALA A 106 -14.60 3.40 16.73
C ALA A 106 -14.54 4.92 16.49
N LYS A 107 -15.48 5.68 17.09
CA LYS A 107 -15.48 7.15 16.98
C LYS A 107 -14.21 7.77 17.55
N ARG A 108 -13.72 7.29 18.70
CA ARG A 108 -12.49 7.80 19.32
C ARG A 108 -11.29 7.61 18.38
N ILE A 109 -11.11 6.40 17.84
CA ILE A 109 -9.97 6.09 16.98
C ILE A 109 -10.03 6.82 15.64
N ILE A 110 -11.21 6.86 14.99
CA ILE A 110 -11.40 7.60 13.73
C ILE A 110 -11.14 9.10 13.95
N LYS A 111 -11.67 9.67 15.04
CA LYS A 111 -11.44 11.08 15.39
C LYS A 111 -9.94 11.35 15.58
N ASN A 112 -9.26 10.55 16.39
CA ASN A 112 -7.84 10.70 16.62
C ASN A 112 -7.05 10.60 15.30
N PHE A 113 -7.41 9.66 14.41
CA PHE A 113 -6.77 9.53 13.11
C PHE A 113 -6.93 10.80 12.28
N VAL A 114 -8.15 11.28 12.08
CA VAL A 114 -8.43 12.47 11.25
C VAL A 114 -7.74 13.71 11.82
N GLU A 115 -7.89 13.97 13.13
CA GLU A 115 -7.28 15.14 13.79
C GLU A 115 -5.74 15.11 13.73
N ARG A 116 -5.12 13.92 13.88
CA ARG A 116 -3.66 13.80 13.84
C ARG A 116 -3.08 13.74 12.42
N GLN A 117 -3.88 13.37 11.41
CA GLN A 117 -3.48 13.52 10.00
C GLN A 117 -3.55 14.97 9.57
N ASP A 118 -4.56 15.73 10.00
CA ASP A 118 -4.72 17.16 9.70
C ASP A 118 -4.44 17.46 8.21
N SER A 119 -3.60 18.41 7.91
CA SER A 119 -3.20 18.81 6.56
C SER A 119 -2.46 17.73 5.75
N ASN A 120 -1.98 16.67 6.42
CA ASN A 120 -1.34 15.52 5.77
C ASN A 120 -2.34 14.46 5.28
N LEU A 121 -3.62 14.58 5.62
CA LEU A 121 -4.66 13.67 5.14
C LEU A 121 -4.72 13.74 3.61
N VAL A 122 -4.65 12.59 2.96
CA VAL A 122 -4.69 12.48 1.49
C VAL A 122 -5.98 11.79 1.07
N GLY A 123 -6.78 12.49 0.29
CA GLY A 123 -8.10 12.01 -0.13
C GLY A 123 -9.07 11.95 1.04
N GLY A 124 -9.66 10.81 1.29
CA GLY A 124 -10.62 10.59 2.38
C GLY A 124 -10.17 9.55 3.40
N VAL A 125 -11.11 9.06 4.18
CA VAL A 125 -10.88 8.02 5.20
C VAL A 125 -11.30 6.66 4.67
N VAL A 126 -10.45 5.67 4.87
CA VAL A 126 -10.70 4.25 4.58
C VAL A 126 -10.85 3.49 5.89
N LEU A 127 -11.89 2.70 6.00
CA LEU A 127 -11.99 1.62 6.99
C LEU A 127 -11.78 0.29 6.28
N ARG A 128 -10.79 -0.45 6.73
CA ARG A 128 -10.37 -1.70 6.12
C ARG A 128 -10.46 -2.84 7.12
N HIS A 129 -11.09 -3.94 6.75
CA HIS A 129 -11.16 -5.14 7.57
C HIS A 129 -9.74 -5.57 7.99
N PHE A 130 -9.57 -5.91 9.26
CA PHE A 130 -8.30 -6.39 9.78
C PHE A 130 -8.18 -7.90 9.54
N GLU A 131 -7.28 -8.28 8.65
CA GLU A 131 -6.94 -9.69 8.42
C GLU A 131 -5.95 -10.18 9.48
N LYS A 132 -6.16 -11.40 9.95
CA LYS A 132 -5.21 -12.09 10.82
C LYS A 132 -4.03 -12.59 9.99
N LEU A 133 -2.94 -11.87 10.08
CA LEU A 133 -1.72 -12.21 9.36
C LEU A 133 -0.83 -13.13 10.19
N LYS A 134 -0.06 -13.98 9.52
CA LYS A 134 0.95 -14.84 10.15
C LYS A 134 1.99 -13.99 10.84
N SER A 135 1.96 -13.97 12.17
CA SER A 135 2.86 -13.15 12.99
C SER A 135 4.29 -13.67 12.92
N VAL A 136 5.24 -12.74 12.85
CA VAL A 136 6.69 -12.97 12.96
C VAL A 136 7.32 -12.17 14.11
N GLY A 137 6.52 -11.45 14.89
CA GLY A 137 6.95 -10.66 16.03
C GLY A 137 6.11 -9.41 16.25
N PHE A 138 6.68 -8.47 17.01
CA PHE A 138 6.06 -7.18 17.29
C PHE A 138 7.07 -6.05 17.06
N HIS A 139 6.59 -4.93 16.57
CA HIS A 139 7.41 -3.73 16.42
C HIS A 139 7.69 -3.10 17.79
N GLU A 140 8.96 -2.99 18.16
CA GLU A 140 9.41 -2.62 19.53
C GLU A 140 8.80 -1.30 20.05
N LYS A 141 8.63 -0.30 19.18
CA LYS A 141 8.16 1.03 19.60
C LYS A 141 6.65 1.18 19.66
N SER A 142 5.90 0.53 18.76
CA SER A 142 4.45 0.74 18.64
C SER A 142 3.60 -0.42 19.14
N GLY A 143 4.22 -1.58 19.44
CA GLY A 143 3.50 -2.81 19.77
C GLY A 143 2.68 -3.38 18.60
N MET A 144 2.83 -2.83 17.39
CA MET A 144 2.16 -3.34 16.19
C MET A 144 2.66 -4.75 15.89
N PRO A 145 1.77 -5.71 15.59
CA PRO A 145 2.21 -7.02 15.13
C PRO A 145 2.93 -6.90 13.79
N ILE A 146 4.10 -7.53 13.70
CA ILE A 146 4.86 -7.70 12.46
C ILE A 146 4.47 -9.03 11.85
N SER A 147 4.16 -9.02 10.56
CA SER A 147 3.66 -10.17 9.83
C SER A 147 4.63 -10.64 8.76
N GLU A 148 4.41 -11.87 8.28
CA GLU A 148 5.09 -12.39 7.10
C GLU A 148 4.61 -11.62 5.87
N GLU A 149 5.38 -10.61 5.49
CA GLU A 149 5.05 -9.70 4.40
C GLU A 149 6.20 -9.62 3.39
N TYR A 150 5.85 -9.39 2.12
CA TYR A 150 6.77 -9.35 1.00
C TYR A 150 6.52 -8.11 0.16
N ARG A 151 7.59 -7.47 -0.33
CA ARG A 151 7.51 -6.40 -1.33
C ARG A 151 7.91 -6.94 -2.69
N VAL A 152 7.01 -6.80 -3.66
CA VAL A 152 7.23 -7.13 -5.06
C VAL A 152 7.39 -5.83 -5.84
N PHE A 153 8.54 -5.64 -6.49
CA PHE A 153 8.69 -4.61 -7.51
C PHE A 153 8.36 -5.20 -8.87
N VAL A 154 7.45 -4.54 -9.58
CA VAL A 154 6.99 -4.92 -10.92
C VAL A 154 7.43 -3.86 -11.90
N PHE A 155 8.10 -4.27 -12.97
CA PHE A 155 8.57 -3.41 -14.04
C PHE A 155 8.07 -3.94 -15.39
N ALA A 156 7.41 -3.09 -16.17
CA ALA A 156 6.87 -3.43 -17.50
C ALA A 156 6.05 -4.75 -17.49
N GLY A 157 5.19 -4.93 -16.48
CA GLY A 157 4.34 -6.12 -16.35
C GLY A 157 5.07 -7.41 -15.94
N ARG A 158 6.33 -7.32 -15.48
CA ARG A 158 7.12 -8.46 -15.00
C ARG A 158 7.59 -8.26 -13.57
N ILE A 159 7.69 -9.34 -12.82
CA ILE A 159 8.29 -9.34 -11.47
C ILE A 159 9.78 -9.04 -11.62
N MET A 160 10.23 -7.91 -11.09
CA MET A 160 11.63 -7.51 -11.08
C MET A 160 12.36 -8.02 -9.85
N ILE A 161 11.76 -7.86 -8.66
CA ILE A 161 12.31 -8.30 -7.38
C ILE A 161 11.14 -8.68 -6.46
N ILE A 162 11.33 -9.74 -5.68
CA ILE A 162 10.53 -10.05 -4.49
C ILE A 162 11.48 -10.11 -3.30
N ASP A 163 11.18 -9.41 -2.23
CA ASP A 163 11.96 -9.49 -0.98
C ASP A 163 11.06 -9.35 0.24
N ASN A 164 11.59 -9.76 1.39
CA ASN A 164 10.89 -9.60 2.67
C ASN A 164 10.67 -8.11 2.98
N TYR A 165 9.52 -7.81 3.58
CA TYR A 165 9.18 -6.44 3.95
C TYR A 165 9.86 -6.02 5.26
N TRP A 166 9.89 -6.92 6.26
CA TRP A 166 10.32 -6.62 7.63
C TRP A 166 11.63 -7.29 8.06
N GLN A 167 11.96 -8.44 7.49
CA GLN A 167 13.06 -9.28 7.99
C GLN A 167 14.18 -9.43 6.97
N GLU A 168 15.41 -9.09 7.40
CA GLU A 168 16.61 -9.44 6.63
C GLU A 168 16.86 -10.95 6.67
N ASN A 169 17.31 -11.50 5.53
CA ASN A 169 17.82 -12.86 5.38
C ASN A 169 16.84 -14.01 5.66
N GLN A 170 15.55 -13.76 5.79
CA GLN A 170 14.58 -14.85 5.82
C GLN A 170 14.39 -15.39 4.39
N LYS A 171 14.50 -16.72 4.24
CA LYS A 171 14.30 -17.38 2.95
C LYS A 171 12.86 -17.23 2.51
N ILE A 172 12.66 -16.58 1.37
CA ILE A 172 11.36 -16.49 0.72
C ILE A 172 11.04 -17.82 0.05
N SER A 173 9.86 -18.35 0.30
CA SER A 173 9.38 -19.58 -0.33
C SER A 173 7.91 -19.44 -0.66
N PHE A 174 7.61 -19.55 -1.95
CA PHE A 174 6.24 -19.63 -2.46
C PHE A 174 6.03 -20.99 -3.10
N SER A 175 4.85 -21.57 -2.94
CA SER A 175 4.43 -22.73 -3.72
C SER A 175 4.27 -22.35 -5.20
N SER A 176 4.24 -23.35 -6.08
CA SER A 176 3.99 -23.10 -7.51
C SER A 176 2.62 -22.46 -7.78
N GLU A 177 1.63 -22.69 -6.91
CA GLU A 177 0.31 -22.10 -6.99
C GLU A 177 0.33 -20.63 -6.58
N GLU A 178 0.99 -20.32 -5.47
CA GLU A 178 1.17 -18.94 -4.99
C GLU A 178 1.94 -18.12 -6.02
N TYR A 179 2.99 -18.68 -6.60
CA TYR A 179 3.76 -17.96 -7.61
C TYR A 179 2.91 -17.65 -8.86
N ARG A 180 2.09 -18.61 -9.32
CA ARG A 180 1.15 -18.38 -10.42
C ARG A 180 0.10 -17.31 -10.08
N TRP A 181 -0.38 -17.27 -8.83
CA TRP A 181 -1.31 -16.23 -8.38
C TRP A 181 -0.63 -14.86 -8.38
N ILE A 182 0.62 -14.76 -7.91
CA ILE A 182 1.40 -13.51 -7.97
C ILE A 182 1.55 -13.05 -9.41
N GLU A 183 1.95 -13.93 -10.33
CA GLU A 183 2.09 -13.60 -11.76
C GLU A 183 0.76 -13.16 -12.39
N ALA A 184 -0.33 -13.84 -12.05
CA ALA A 184 -1.68 -13.45 -12.52
C ALA A 184 -2.09 -12.07 -12.00
N SER A 185 -1.76 -11.76 -10.75
CA SER A 185 -1.99 -10.44 -10.14
C SER A 185 -1.15 -9.36 -10.82
N VAL A 186 0.11 -9.64 -11.12
CA VAL A 186 1.00 -8.72 -11.84
C VAL A 186 0.45 -8.39 -13.24
N LYS A 187 -0.16 -9.35 -13.93
CA LYS A 187 -0.78 -9.12 -15.25
C LYS A 187 -2.02 -8.20 -15.23
N LYS A 188 -2.66 -8.03 -14.06
CA LYS A 188 -3.77 -7.08 -13.90
C LYS A 188 -3.29 -5.62 -13.75
N LEU A 189 -1.99 -5.40 -13.48
CA LEU A 189 -1.44 -4.07 -13.27
C LEU A 189 -1.43 -3.27 -14.58
N LYS A 190 -1.78 -1.98 -14.48
CA LYS A 190 -1.98 -1.07 -15.62
C LYS A 190 -0.96 0.10 -15.59
N SER A 191 0.23 -0.13 -15.04
CA SER A 191 1.30 0.85 -14.97
C SER A 191 2.64 0.16 -15.17
N ASN A 192 3.63 0.90 -15.63
CA ASN A 192 4.93 0.34 -15.98
C ASN A 192 5.81 0.04 -14.77
N PHE A 193 5.62 0.76 -13.65
CA PHE A 193 6.45 0.56 -12.48
C PHE A 193 5.64 0.67 -11.19
N VAL A 194 5.37 -0.48 -10.58
CA VAL A 194 4.46 -0.63 -9.44
C VAL A 194 5.14 -1.44 -8.34
N THR A 195 4.81 -1.19 -7.08
CA THR A 195 5.06 -2.12 -5.98
C THR A 195 3.76 -2.81 -5.57
N MET A 196 3.86 -4.08 -5.24
CA MET A 196 2.78 -4.87 -4.66
C MET A 196 3.28 -5.47 -3.34
N ASP A 197 2.63 -5.10 -2.24
CA ASP A 197 2.93 -5.66 -0.93
C ASP A 197 1.97 -6.82 -0.66
N LEU A 198 2.53 -7.97 -0.41
CA LEU A 198 1.83 -9.21 -0.12
C LEU A 198 1.95 -9.54 1.36
N ALA A 199 0.94 -10.18 1.93
CA ALA A 199 1.03 -10.73 3.27
C ALA A 199 0.46 -12.15 3.32
N ARG A 200 1.01 -12.98 4.21
CA ARG A 200 0.46 -14.28 4.50
C ARG A 200 -0.51 -14.21 5.68
N CYS A 201 -1.71 -14.72 5.48
CA CYS A 201 -2.70 -14.89 6.53
C CYS A 201 -2.35 -16.09 7.45
N GLU A 202 -2.94 -16.13 8.65
CA GLU A 202 -2.78 -17.28 9.58
C GLU A 202 -3.26 -18.60 8.97
N ASP A 203 -4.27 -18.56 8.08
CA ASP A 203 -4.78 -19.72 7.35
C ASP A 203 -3.93 -20.14 6.14
N GLY A 204 -2.82 -19.45 5.90
CA GLY A 204 -1.86 -19.74 4.83
C GLY A 204 -2.11 -19.00 3.52
N ARG A 205 -3.27 -18.36 3.32
CA ARG A 205 -3.55 -17.59 2.09
C ARG A 205 -2.58 -16.42 1.93
N LEU A 206 -2.18 -16.12 0.70
CA LEU A 206 -1.56 -14.84 0.35
C LEU A 206 -2.64 -13.83 -0.05
N ILE A 207 -2.47 -12.60 0.40
CA ILE A 207 -3.33 -11.47 0.04
C ILE A 207 -2.49 -10.26 -0.37
N ILE A 208 -3.07 -9.37 -1.15
CA ILE A 208 -2.47 -8.07 -1.48
C ILE A 208 -2.79 -7.09 -0.35
N MET A 209 -1.76 -6.60 0.32
CA MET A 209 -1.91 -5.60 1.37
C MET A 209 -1.94 -4.19 0.82
N GLU A 210 -1.10 -3.88 -0.15
CA GLU A 210 -1.02 -2.54 -0.72
C GLU A 210 -0.43 -2.59 -2.13
N LEU A 211 -0.88 -1.69 -2.99
CA LEU A 211 -0.22 -1.34 -4.23
C LEU A 211 0.33 0.08 -4.10
N GLY A 212 1.45 0.34 -4.77
CA GLY A 212 2.08 1.65 -4.74
C GLY A 212 2.79 1.97 -6.05
N ASP A 213 2.96 3.26 -6.36
CA ASP A 213 3.82 3.66 -7.46
C ASP A 213 5.29 3.30 -7.16
N GLY A 214 5.92 2.55 -8.06
CA GLY A 214 7.28 2.04 -7.88
C GLY A 214 8.33 3.13 -7.73
N GLN A 215 8.08 4.32 -8.26
CA GLN A 215 9.02 5.44 -8.20
C GLN A 215 9.20 6.02 -6.80
N VAL A 216 8.12 5.98 -5.97
CA VAL A 216 8.11 6.57 -4.63
C VAL A 216 8.06 5.53 -3.52
N SER A 217 8.00 4.26 -3.86
CA SER A 217 8.00 3.17 -2.89
C SER A 217 9.40 2.93 -2.31
N GLY A 218 9.47 2.74 -0.99
CA GLY A 218 10.71 2.39 -0.29
C GLY A 218 11.25 1.02 -0.68
N LEU A 219 12.56 0.83 -0.55
CA LEU A 219 13.21 -0.44 -0.87
C LEU A 219 13.02 -1.52 0.20
N GLN A 220 12.60 -1.12 1.40
CA GLN A 220 12.51 -2.00 2.58
C GLN A 220 13.85 -2.70 2.84
N GLN A 221 13.90 -4.03 2.80
CA GLN A 221 15.12 -4.81 3.02
C GLN A 221 15.98 -4.97 1.75
N ILE A 222 15.47 -4.53 0.59
CA ILE A 222 16.21 -4.65 -0.68
C ILE A 222 17.41 -3.71 -0.67
N LYS A 223 18.62 -4.28 -0.81
CA LYS A 223 19.86 -3.50 -0.92
C LYS A 223 19.83 -2.64 -2.19
N PRO A 224 20.17 -1.33 -2.11
CA PRO A 224 20.15 -0.45 -3.28
C PRO A 224 20.95 -0.99 -4.47
N ALA A 225 22.12 -1.58 -4.23
CA ALA A 225 22.93 -2.18 -5.32
C ALA A 225 22.19 -3.30 -6.05
N HIS A 226 21.45 -4.16 -5.31
CA HIS A 226 20.65 -5.23 -5.90
C HIS A 226 19.49 -4.64 -6.71
N PHE A 227 18.76 -3.68 -6.15
CA PHE A 227 17.66 -3.00 -6.83
C PHE A 227 18.09 -2.38 -8.16
N TYR A 228 19.15 -1.57 -8.16
CA TYR A 228 19.60 -0.90 -9.39
C TYR A 228 20.20 -1.87 -10.41
N LYS A 229 20.81 -2.97 -9.97
CA LYS A 229 21.26 -4.04 -10.86
C LYS A 229 20.08 -4.72 -11.57
N ALA A 230 19.03 -5.10 -10.84
CA ALA A 230 17.82 -5.68 -11.40
C ALA A 230 17.14 -4.71 -12.39
N LEU A 231 16.98 -3.44 -11.98
CA LEU A 231 16.40 -2.40 -12.83
C LEU A 231 17.17 -2.20 -14.14
N LYS A 232 18.50 -2.27 -14.10
CA LYS A 232 19.34 -2.19 -15.30
C LYS A 232 19.11 -3.38 -16.24
N THR A 233 18.96 -4.58 -15.69
CA THR A 233 18.68 -5.80 -16.48
C THR A 233 17.33 -5.72 -17.19
N GLU A 234 16.29 -5.17 -16.54
CA GLU A 234 14.95 -5.04 -17.14
C GLU A 234 14.87 -3.95 -18.23
N ARG A 235 15.82 -3.01 -18.25
CA ARG A 235 15.88 -1.90 -19.23
C ARG A 235 16.78 -2.20 -20.43
N GLY A 236 17.62 -3.21 -20.36
CA GLY A 236 18.55 -3.63 -21.45
C GLY A 236 17.89 -4.57 -22.39
#